data_c89db0f9a164ddad5cbd45f964ea034f
#
_entry.id   c89db0f9a164ddad5cbd45f964ea034f
#
_cell.length_a   1.000
_cell.length_b   1.000
_cell.length_c   1.000
_cell.angle_alpha   90.00
_cell.angle_beta   90.00
_cell.angle_gamma   90.00
#
_symmetry.space_group_name_H-M   'P 1'
#
loop_
_entity.id
_entity.type
_entity.pdbx_description
1 polymer ?
#
loop_
_entity_poly.entity_id
_entity_poly.type
_entity_poly.pdbx_seq_one_letter_code
_entity_poly.pdbx_strand_id
1 'polypeptide(L)'
;GEYIIIADNGINHQAQNSNSIDLSKADFEIFYEDSDDIDNHEVPNILTPYGKFVFHNRGFNSYAIARLGDIEKFLQDYTYDYEWMFVFEEFEIPCEESCYKVPNEMIVDAVNLSVKSEFQWIVTSPTIDMGWTYCGVIDGDENRYGKSVLRKTFTTTEDGREILQDSNNSTEDFTPEATPSLKK
;
A
#
# COMPACT_ATOMS: atom_id res chain seq x y z
N GLY A 1 -10.93 12.98 11.94
CA GLY A 1 -9.55 13.25 11.54
C GLY A 1 -9.48 13.60 10.07
N GLU A 2 -8.42 14.23 9.68
CA GLU A 2 -8.12 14.47 8.27
C GLU A 2 -7.60 13.16 7.63
N TYR A 3 -7.82 12.98 6.34
CA TYR A 3 -7.30 11.88 5.56
C TYR A 3 -6.74 12.41 4.24
N ILE A 4 -5.85 11.65 3.65
CA ILE A 4 -5.24 11.93 2.35
C ILE A 4 -5.62 10.81 1.40
N ILE A 5 -6.01 11.15 0.18
CA ILE A 5 -6.29 10.22 -0.90
C ILE A 5 -5.11 10.23 -1.86
N ILE A 6 -4.49 9.08 -2.02
CA ILE A 6 -3.47 8.84 -3.03
C ILE A 6 -4.06 7.90 -4.06
N ALA A 7 -4.15 8.35 -5.30
CA ALA A 7 -4.67 7.57 -6.43
C ALA A 7 -3.52 6.99 -7.26
N ASP A 8 -3.76 5.87 -7.90
CA ASP A 8 -2.92 5.40 -9.00
C ASP A 8 -3.13 6.30 -10.23
N ASN A 9 -4.40 6.53 -10.58
CA ASN A 9 -4.82 7.55 -11.54
C ASN A 9 -5.89 8.45 -10.90
N GLY A 10 -5.64 9.75 -10.85
CA GLY A 10 -6.54 10.76 -10.27
C GLY A 10 -7.71 11.13 -11.17
N ILE A 11 -8.45 10.15 -11.69
CA ILE A 11 -9.58 10.36 -12.63
C ILE A 11 -10.89 9.81 -12.08
N ASN A 12 -11.99 10.13 -12.77
CA ASN A 12 -13.29 9.53 -12.47
C ASN A 12 -13.41 8.13 -13.08
N HIS A 13 -13.03 7.10 -12.33
CA HIS A 13 -13.14 5.71 -12.75
C HIS A 13 -14.58 5.21 -12.89
N GLN A 14 -15.57 5.89 -12.28
CA GLN A 14 -17.01 5.56 -12.45
C GLN A 14 -17.50 5.79 -13.88
N ALA A 15 -16.83 6.65 -14.64
CA ALA A 15 -17.14 6.85 -16.05
C ALA A 15 -16.95 5.59 -16.90
N GLN A 16 -16.02 4.71 -16.49
CA GLN A 16 -15.72 3.44 -17.17
C GLN A 16 -16.37 2.23 -16.47
N ASN A 17 -16.49 2.27 -15.16
CA ASN A 17 -17.09 1.21 -14.34
C ASN A 17 -17.86 1.83 -13.17
N SER A 18 -19.19 1.73 -13.23
CA SER A 18 -20.09 2.32 -12.22
C SER A 18 -19.87 1.79 -10.79
N ASN A 19 -19.22 0.64 -10.64
CA ASN A 19 -18.85 0.07 -9.33
C ASN A 19 -17.52 0.61 -8.79
N SER A 20 -16.84 1.45 -9.55
CA SER A 20 -15.58 2.07 -9.16
C SER A 20 -15.81 3.36 -8.37
N ILE A 21 -14.72 4.06 -8.04
CA ILE A 21 -14.73 5.28 -7.25
C ILE A 21 -14.29 6.45 -8.14
N ASP A 22 -14.86 7.63 -7.91
CA ASP A 22 -14.37 8.88 -8.49
C ASP A 22 -13.17 9.38 -7.69
N LEU A 23 -11.98 9.34 -8.29
CA LEU A 23 -10.71 9.81 -7.72
C LEU A 23 -10.21 11.11 -8.36
N SER A 24 -11.04 11.79 -9.17
CA SER A 24 -10.66 13.04 -9.86
C SER A 24 -10.33 14.21 -8.94
N LYS A 25 -10.55 14.05 -7.64
CA LYS A 25 -10.21 15.03 -6.59
C LYS A 25 -9.34 14.40 -5.49
N ALA A 26 -8.52 13.42 -5.85
CA ALA A 26 -7.51 12.90 -4.95
C ALA A 26 -6.52 14.00 -4.53
N ASP A 27 -5.89 13.85 -3.39
CA ASP A 27 -4.87 14.80 -2.92
C ASP A 27 -3.56 14.64 -3.68
N PHE A 28 -3.28 13.41 -4.13
CA PHE A 28 -2.10 13.05 -4.93
C PHE A 28 -2.43 11.93 -5.90
N GLU A 29 -1.68 11.85 -7.00
CA GLU A 29 -1.66 10.70 -7.89
C GLU A 29 -0.25 10.20 -8.18
N ILE A 30 -0.16 8.95 -8.63
CA ILE A 30 1.07 8.32 -9.09
C ILE A 30 1.00 8.31 -10.62
N PHE A 31 1.79 9.15 -11.26
CA PHE A 31 1.82 9.27 -12.70
C PHE A 31 3.16 8.83 -13.27
N TYR A 32 3.10 8.02 -14.31
CA TYR A 32 4.27 7.58 -15.07
C TYR A 32 4.11 7.93 -16.55
N GLU A 33 4.96 8.81 -17.05
CA GLU A 33 4.93 9.31 -18.43
C GLU A 33 5.05 8.18 -19.47
N ASP A 34 5.78 7.11 -19.15
CA ASP A 34 6.01 5.95 -20.02
C ASP A 34 4.97 4.82 -19.83
N SER A 35 3.78 5.14 -19.34
CA SER A 35 2.70 4.19 -19.10
C SER A 35 1.40 4.62 -19.80
N ASP A 36 0.36 3.79 -19.65
CA ASP A 36 -1.00 4.14 -20.08
C ASP A 36 -1.75 5.01 -19.06
N ASP A 37 -1.03 5.56 -18.07
CA ASP A 37 -1.62 6.41 -17.04
C ASP A 37 -2.13 7.73 -17.63
N ILE A 38 -3.21 8.24 -17.04
CA ILE A 38 -3.80 9.51 -17.42
C ILE A 38 -3.44 10.53 -16.35
N ASP A 39 -2.60 11.51 -16.72
CA ASP A 39 -2.24 12.64 -15.87
C ASP A 39 -3.43 13.57 -15.65
N ASN A 40 -3.84 13.76 -14.41
CA ASN A 40 -4.80 14.78 -14.05
C ASN A 40 -4.07 16.03 -13.53
N HIS A 41 -3.87 17.01 -14.39
CA HIS A 41 -3.16 18.25 -14.04
C HIS A 41 -3.74 19.05 -12.86
N GLU A 42 -4.94 18.68 -12.36
CA GLU A 42 -5.51 19.25 -11.14
C GLU A 42 -5.10 18.50 -9.87
N VAL A 43 -4.50 17.31 -10.01
CA VAL A 43 -4.03 16.47 -8.91
C VAL A 43 -2.51 16.43 -8.92
N PRO A 44 -1.84 16.81 -7.82
CA PRO A 44 -0.37 16.80 -7.76
C PRO A 44 0.20 15.38 -7.89
N ASN A 45 1.23 15.23 -8.74
CA ASN A 45 1.95 13.97 -8.89
C ASN A 45 2.87 13.69 -7.72
N ILE A 46 2.85 12.46 -7.20
CA ILE A 46 3.84 12.00 -6.22
C ILE A 46 5.12 11.61 -6.96
N LEU A 47 6.25 12.10 -6.48
CA LEU A 47 7.54 11.64 -6.95
C LEU A 47 7.83 10.24 -6.40
N THR A 48 8.08 9.30 -7.31
CA THR A 48 8.53 7.96 -6.95
C THR A 48 10.02 7.85 -7.28
N PRO A 49 10.91 7.90 -6.27
CA PRO A 49 12.36 7.89 -6.50
C PRO A 49 12.88 6.56 -7.06
N TYR A 50 12.09 5.50 -6.99
CA TYR A 50 12.43 4.19 -7.55
C TYR A 50 11.25 3.59 -8.30
N GLY A 51 11.46 3.26 -9.57
CA GLY A 51 10.61 2.41 -10.39
C GLY A 51 9.11 2.69 -10.28
N LYS A 52 8.33 1.80 -10.83
CA LYS A 52 6.87 1.91 -10.77
C LYS A 52 6.36 1.39 -9.42
N PHE A 53 5.67 2.25 -8.69
CA PHE A 53 4.92 1.88 -7.50
C PHE A 53 3.47 1.65 -7.90
N VAL A 54 2.94 0.48 -7.67
CA VAL A 54 1.55 0.12 -8.03
C VAL A 54 0.78 -0.28 -6.79
N PHE A 55 -0.32 0.41 -6.52
CA PHE A 55 -1.28 -0.03 -5.51
C PHE A 55 -2.09 -1.21 -6.04
N HIS A 56 -2.10 -2.32 -5.31
CA HIS A 56 -2.96 -3.44 -5.64
C HIS A 56 -3.44 -4.18 -4.40
N ASN A 57 -4.56 -4.88 -4.53
CA ASN A 57 -5.15 -5.70 -3.48
C ASN A 57 -5.00 -7.21 -3.72
N ARG A 58 -4.03 -7.62 -4.54
CA ARG A 58 -3.78 -9.03 -4.86
C ARG A 58 -3.28 -9.83 -3.66
N GLY A 59 -2.59 -9.19 -2.76
CA GLY A 59 -1.92 -9.80 -1.62
C GLY A 59 -0.41 -9.91 -1.82
N PHE A 60 0.28 -10.47 -0.80
CA PHE A 60 1.73 -10.65 -0.77
C PHE A 60 2.53 -9.34 -0.87
N ASN A 61 2.00 -8.29 -0.26
CA ASN A 61 2.62 -6.99 -0.13
C ASN A 61 2.45 -6.46 1.28
N SER A 62 3.41 -5.63 1.71
CA SER A 62 3.23 -4.77 2.88
C SER A 62 3.28 -3.31 2.47
N TYR A 63 2.43 -2.51 3.05
CA TYR A 63 2.47 -1.05 2.91
C TYR A 63 2.76 -0.43 4.26
N ALA A 64 3.65 0.54 4.27
CA ALA A 64 3.99 1.27 5.48
C ALA A 64 3.96 2.78 5.25
N ILE A 65 3.67 3.52 6.30
CA ILE A 65 3.82 4.97 6.36
C ILE A 65 5.01 5.28 7.24
N ALA A 66 5.96 6.06 6.73
CA ALA A 66 7.15 6.45 7.45
C ALA A 66 7.35 7.97 7.43
N ARG A 67 8.02 8.48 8.46
CA ARG A 67 8.49 9.86 8.54
C ARG A 67 9.98 9.91 8.31
N LEU A 68 10.39 10.19 7.08
CA LEU A 68 11.78 10.10 6.66
C LEU A 68 12.59 11.38 6.99
N GLY A 69 11.92 12.49 7.28
CA GLY A 69 12.59 13.78 7.50
C GLY A 69 13.17 14.35 6.21
N ASP A 70 14.47 14.60 6.18
CA ASP A 70 15.17 15.03 4.98
C ASP A 70 15.31 13.87 4.00
N ILE A 71 14.64 13.96 2.87
CA ILE A 71 14.57 12.89 1.88
C ILE A 71 15.92 12.62 1.22
N GLU A 72 16.68 13.67 0.88
CA GLU A 72 17.99 13.50 0.22
C GLU A 72 18.96 12.77 1.15
N LYS A 73 18.95 13.17 2.43
CA LYS A 73 19.76 12.50 3.44
C LYS A 73 19.31 11.06 3.66
N PHE A 74 18.01 10.80 3.70
CA PHE A 74 17.48 9.43 3.82
C PHE A 74 17.93 8.54 2.66
N LEU A 75 17.81 9.02 1.42
CA LEU A 75 18.23 8.28 0.24
C LEU A 75 19.73 7.96 0.26
N GLN A 76 20.55 8.89 0.77
CA GLN A 76 21.98 8.69 0.91
C GLN A 76 22.35 7.67 1.99
N ASP A 77 21.68 7.73 3.15
CA ASP A 77 22.08 6.97 4.34
C ASP A 77 21.47 5.56 4.38
N TYR A 78 20.32 5.34 3.72
CA TYR A 78 19.52 4.12 3.86
C TYR A 78 19.27 3.36 2.55
N THR A 79 19.95 3.72 1.47
CA THR A 79 19.97 2.92 0.25
C THR A 79 20.98 1.79 0.40
N TYR A 80 20.64 0.58 -0.04
CA TYR A 80 21.54 -0.56 -0.09
C TYR A 80 21.21 -1.45 -1.29
N ASP A 81 22.21 -2.19 -1.75
CA ASP A 81 22.03 -3.15 -2.83
C ASP A 81 21.62 -4.50 -2.23
N TYR A 82 20.51 -5.01 -2.71
CA TYR A 82 19.96 -6.32 -2.34
C TYR A 82 20.23 -7.30 -3.47
N GLU A 83 20.97 -8.34 -3.14
CA GLU A 83 21.34 -9.40 -4.06
C GLU A 83 20.51 -10.65 -3.77
N TRP A 84 19.99 -11.30 -4.80
CA TRP A 84 19.33 -12.60 -4.67
C TRP A 84 19.56 -13.47 -5.91
N MET A 85 19.30 -14.76 -5.75
CA MET A 85 19.37 -15.71 -6.86
C MET A 85 17.97 -16.03 -7.36
N PHE A 86 17.68 -15.65 -8.58
CA PHE A 86 16.47 -16.09 -9.27
C PHE A 86 16.71 -17.48 -9.85
N VAL A 87 15.92 -18.46 -9.42
CA VAL A 87 16.02 -19.85 -9.89
C VAL A 87 14.83 -20.17 -10.79
N PHE A 88 15.13 -20.51 -12.03
CA PHE A 88 14.13 -20.95 -13.00
C PHE A 88 14.62 -22.25 -13.66
N GLU A 89 13.91 -23.36 -13.40
CA GLU A 89 14.31 -24.71 -13.80
C GLU A 89 15.75 -25.06 -13.32
N GLU A 90 16.70 -25.21 -14.23
CA GLU A 90 18.11 -25.51 -13.92
C GLU A 90 19.01 -24.25 -13.96
N PHE A 91 18.40 -23.09 -14.24
CA PHE A 91 19.15 -21.83 -14.34
C PHE A 91 19.12 -21.05 -13.04
N GLU A 92 20.29 -20.63 -12.60
CA GLU A 92 20.47 -19.71 -11.48
C GLU A 92 20.96 -18.37 -12.03
N ILE A 93 20.16 -17.34 -11.86
CA ILE A 93 20.44 -16.00 -12.37
C ILE A 93 20.65 -15.07 -11.18
N PRO A 94 21.88 -14.55 -10.96
CA PRO A 94 22.10 -13.54 -9.94
C PRO A 94 21.36 -12.25 -10.32
N CYS A 95 20.61 -11.72 -9.39
CA CYS A 95 19.88 -10.47 -9.51
C CYS A 95 20.35 -9.52 -8.42
N GLU A 96 20.32 -8.23 -8.74
CA GLU A 96 20.65 -7.14 -7.84
C GLU A 96 19.62 -6.04 -8.00
N GLU A 97 19.22 -5.42 -6.91
CA GLU A 97 18.31 -4.30 -6.88
C GLU A 97 18.69 -3.34 -5.75
N SER A 98 18.71 -2.04 -6.05
CA SER A 98 18.86 -1.03 -5.01
C SER A 98 17.55 -0.84 -4.25
N CYS A 99 17.60 -0.97 -2.94
CA CYS A 99 16.48 -0.93 -2.03
C CYS A 99 16.69 0.11 -0.93
N TYR A 100 15.59 0.48 -0.25
CA TYR A 100 15.65 1.29 0.97
C TYR A 100 15.50 0.42 2.21
N LYS A 101 16.35 0.66 3.19
CA LYS A 101 16.25 0.07 4.51
C LYS A 101 15.69 1.10 5.48
N VAL A 102 14.37 1.11 5.63
CA VAL A 102 13.68 2.05 6.51
C VAL A 102 13.81 1.59 7.97
N PRO A 103 14.46 2.36 8.84
CA PRO A 103 14.52 2.04 10.27
C PRO A 103 13.14 1.96 10.91
N ASN A 104 12.93 1.01 11.82
CA ASN A 104 11.64 0.80 12.46
C ASN A 104 11.11 2.06 13.18
N GLU A 105 11.99 2.85 13.78
CA GLU A 105 11.65 4.09 14.47
C GLU A 105 11.12 5.20 13.55
N MET A 106 11.33 5.09 12.25
CA MET A 106 10.77 6.03 11.26
C MET A 106 9.38 5.58 10.79
N ILE A 107 9.02 4.31 10.98
CA ILE A 107 7.73 3.78 10.55
C ILE A 107 6.65 4.19 11.54
N VAL A 108 5.59 4.78 11.03
CA VAL A 108 4.44 5.22 11.82
C VAL A 108 3.44 4.10 11.97
N ASP A 109 3.21 3.35 10.90
CA ASP A 109 2.23 2.27 10.83
C ASP A 109 2.48 1.41 9.59
N ALA A 110 2.02 0.16 9.61
CA ALA A 110 2.11 -0.75 8.48
C ALA A 110 0.87 -1.65 8.38
N VAL A 111 0.69 -2.25 7.22
CA VAL A 111 -0.29 -3.30 6.97
C VAL A 111 0.33 -4.40 6.12
N ASN A 112 0.19 -5.65 6.57
CA ASN A 112 0.56 -6.81 5.79
C ASN A 112 -0.65 -7.32 5.00
N LEU A 113 -0.52 -7.36 3.67
CA LEU A 113 -1.51 -7.95 2.79
C LEU A 113 -1.04 -9.31 2.31
N SER A 114 -1.91 -10.30 2.44
CA SER A 114 -1.69 -11.63 1.89
C SER A 114 -2.97 -12.15 1.24
N VAL A 115 -3.18 -13.45 1.17
CA VAL A 115 -4.45 -14.06 0.77
C VAL A 115 -5.04 -14.83 1.94
N LYS A 116 -6.34 -15.06 1.93
CA LYS A 116 -7.02 -15.73 3.05
C LYS A 116 -6.45 -17.10 3.40
N SER A 117 -6.07 -17.87 2.37
CA SER A 117 -5.59 -19.24 2.53
C SER A 117 -4.12 -19.36 2.90
N GLU A 118 -3.33 -18.30 2.74
CA GLU A 118 -1.88 -18.36 2.88
C GLU A 118 -1.31 -17.01 3.30
N PHE A 119 -0.47 -17.03 4.33
CA PHE A 119 0.34 -15.89 4.72
C PHE A 119 1.78 -16.04 4.19
N GLN A 120 2.21 -15.07 3.42
CA GLN A 120 3.63 -14.91 3.09
C GLN A 120 4.20 -13.72 3.85
N TRP A 121 5.28 -13.96 4.58
CA TRP A 121 5.97 -12.91 5.29
C TRP A 121 6.60 -11.91 4.32
N ILE A 122 6.22 -10.67 4.48
CA ILE A 122 6.80 -9.56 3.74
C ILE A 122 7.62 -8.73 4.74
N VAL A 123 8.79 -8.35 4.38
CA VAL A 123 9.90 -7.72 5.14
C VAL A 123 9.47 -6.63 6.16
N THR A 124 8.45 -6.90 6.96
CA THR A 124 7.97 -6.02 8.03
C THR A 124 8.40 -6.61 9.37
N SER A 125 8.98 -5.79 10.23
CA SER A 125 9.33 -6.23 11.58
C SER A 125 8.08 -6.64 12.35
N PRO A 126 8.06 -7.80 13.05
CA PRO A 126 6.94 -8.20 13.89
C PRO A 126 6.59 -7.21 15.01
N THR A 127 7.50 -6.30 15.33
CA THR A 127 7.25 -5.25 16.33
C THR A 127 6.47 -4.07 15.74
N ILE A 128 6.37 -3.98 14.41
CA ILE A 128 5.61 -2.96 13.70
C ILE A 128 4.25 -3.50 13.30
N ASP A 129 4.22 -4.72 12.74
CA ASP A 129 2.96 -5.37 12.38
C ASP A 129 3.11 -6.89 12.34
N MET A 130 2.14 -7.58 12.86
CA MET A 130 1.99 -9.04 12.81
C MET A 130 0.70 -9.41 12.11
N GLY A 131 0.57 -10.70 11.76
CA GLY A 131 -0.61 -11.17 11.06
C GLY A 131 -0.74 -10.58 9.66
N TRP A 132 -1.92 -10.69 9.09
CA TRP A 132 -2.21 -10.15 7.76
C TRP A 132 -3.71 -9.91 7.56
N THR A 133 -4.02 -9.09 6.57
CA THR A 133 -5.38 -8.92 6.04
C THR A 133 -5.41 -9.24 4.54
N TYR A 134 -6.60 -9.32 3.92
CA TYR A 134 -6.73 -9.82 2.56
C TYR A 134 -7.97 -9.27 1.83
N CYS A 135 -7.96 -9.37 0.49
CA CYS A 135 -9.12 -9.10 -0.37
C CYS A 135 -9.54 -10.31 -1.21
N GLY A 136 -8.79 -11.39 -1.22
CA GLY A 136 -9.07 -12.63 -1.97
C GLY A 136 -8.67 -13.86 -1.19
N VAL A 137 -9.13 -15.03 -1.66
CA VAL A 137 -8.88 -16.31 -1.00
C VAL A 137 -7.54 -16.91 -1.39
N ILE A 138 -7.18 -16.79 -2.68
CA ILE A 138 -5.93 -17.31 -3.26
C ILE A 138 -5.24 -16.23 -4.08
N ASP A 139 -3.97 -16.45 -4.44
CA ASP A 139 -3.27 -15.57 -5.36
C ASP A 139 -4.02 -15.45 -6.69
N GLY A 140 -4.15 -14.22 -7.18
CA GLY A 140 -4.86 -13.95 -8.43
C GLY A 140 -6.38 -14.11 -8.38
N ASP A 141 -6.99 -14.29 -7.20
CA ASP A 141 -8.45 -14.41 -7.06
C ASP A 141 -9.17 -13.19 -7.65
N GLU A 142 -9.99 -13.42 -8.68
CA GLU A 142 -10.75 -12.34 -9.34
C GLU A 142 -11.85 -11.76 -8.43
N ASN A 143 -12.29 -12.50 -7.40
CA ASN A 143 -13.26 -11.98 -6.42
C ASN A 143 -12.70 -10.87 -5.53
N ARG A 144 -11.40 -10.54 -5.61
CA ARG A 144 -10.80 -9.39 -4.93
C ARG A 144 -11.20 -8.04 -5.54
N TYR A 145 -11.64 -8.03 -6.81
CA TYR A 145 -12.02 -6.79 -7.47
C TYR A 145 -13.23 -6.14 -6.79
N GLY A 146 -13.17 -4.82 -6.63
CA GLY A 146 -14.17 -4.07 -5.89
C GLY A 146 -14.15 -4.27 -4.38
N LYS A 147 -13.09 -4.88 -3.83
CA LYS A 147 -12.86 -5.05 -2.40
C LYS A 147 -11.63 -4.28 -1.94
N SER A 148 -11.58 -4.01 -0.66
CA SER A 148 -10.48 -3.31 0.02
C SER A 148 -10.28 -3.90 1.40
N VAL A 149 -9.26 -3.45 2.08
CA VAL A 149 -9.09 -3.65 3.53
C VAL A 149 -9.38 -2.32 4.23
N LEU A 150 -10.05 -2.38 5.36
CA LEU A 150 -10.44 -1.20 6.11
C LEU A 150 -9.99 -1.34 7.56
N ARG A 151 -9.20 -0.36 8.05
CA ARG A 151 -8.82 -0.33 9.45
C ARG A 151 -10.07 -0.15 10.33
N LYS A 152 -10.19 -0.96 11.36
CA LYS A 152 -11.31 -0.92 12.30
C LYS A 152 -11.26 0.35 13.16
N THR A 153 -12.42 0.82 13.57
CA THR A 153 -12.53 1.86 14.59
C THR A 153 -12.50 1.21 15.97
N PHE A 154 -11.56 1.64 16.81
CA PHE A 154 -11.47 1.21 18.19
C PHE A 154 -12.54 1.89 19.03
N THR A 155 -12.67 3.22 18.89
CA THR A 155 -13.68 4.02 19.62
C THR A 155 -13.95 5.33 18.89
N THR A 156 -14.99 6.01 19.30
CA THR A 156 -15.32 7.36 18.82
C THR A 156 -15.29 8.33 20.01
N THR A 157 -14.62 9.45 19.85
CA THR A 157 -14.57 10.50 20.86
C THR A 157 -15.90 11.25 20.97
N GLU A 158 -16.09 12.04 22.05
CA GLU A 158 -17.32 12.80 22.27
C GLU A 158 -17.61 13.83 21.15
N ASP A 159 -16.58 14.34 20.49
CA ASP A 159 -16.67 15.24 19.35
C ASP A 159 -16.87 14.52 18.00
N GLY A 160 -17.05 13.19 18.03
CA GLY A 160 -17.35 12.36 16.85
C GLY A 160 -16.12 11.92 16.06
N ARG A 161 -14.89 12.16 16.55
CA ARG A 161 -13.68 11.69 15.88
C ARG A 161 -13.48 10.19 16.12
N GLU A 162 -13.29 9.43 15.04
CA GLU A 162 -12.92 8.02 15.13
C GLU A 162 -11.46 7.86 15.54
N ILE A 163 -11.23 6.99 16.53
CA ILE A 163 -9.91 6.49 16.90
C ILE A 163 -9.77 5.12 16.28
N LEU A 164 -8.82 4.97 15.38
CA LEU A 164 -8.59 3.70 14.69
C LEU A 164 -7.90 2.70 15.61
N GLN A 165 -8.20 1.42 15.41
CA GLN A 165 -7.55 0.32 16.11
C GLN A 165 -6.11 0.16 15.59
N ASP A 166 -5.18 0.03 16.52
CA ASP A 166 -3.78 -0.20 16.23
C ASP A 166 -3.19 -1.07 17.37
N SER A 167 -3.05 -2.34 17.08
CA SER A 167 -2.45 -3.33 17.99
C SER A 167 -1.15 -3.91 17.43
N ASN A 168 -0.63 -3.33 16.35
CA ASN A 168 0.48 -3.89 15.57
C ASN A 168 0.16 -5.31 15.07
N ASN A 169 -1.07 -5.56 14.65
CA ASN A 169 -1.52 -6.83 14.13
C ASN A 169 -2.60 -6.65 13.06
N SER A 170 -2.21 -6.77 11.80
CA SER A 170 -3.12 -6.59 10.66
C SER A 170 -4.37 -7.48 10.70
N THR A 171 -4.29 -8.68 11.30
CA THR A 171 -5.46 -9.57 11.45
C THR A 171 -6.50 -9.00 12.42
N GLU A 172 -6.04 -8.37 13.50
CA GLU A 172 -6.90 -7.79 14.51
C GLU A 172 -7.41 -6.40 14.10
N ASP A 173 -6.55 -5.61 13.42
CA ASP A 173 -6.77 -4.20 13.19
C ASP A 173 -7.58 -3.89 11.93
N PHE A 174 -7.64 -4.82 10.97
CA PHE A 174 -8.34 -4.59 9.71
C PHE A 174 -9.55 -5.49 9.52
N THR A 175 -10.54 -4.96 8.80
CA THR A 175 -11.65 -5.72 8.21
C THR A 175 -11.23 -6.12 6.80
N PRO A 176 -11.07 -7.42 6.52
CA PRO A 176 -10.79 -7.89 5.16
C PRO A 176 -12.02 -7.77 4.26
N GLU A 177 -11.81 -7.75 2.96
CA GLU A 177 -12.88 -7.75 1.94
C GLU A 177 -13.93 -6.64 2.11
N ALA A 178 -13.54 -5.52 2.72
CA ALA A 178 -14.42 -4.37 2.93
C ALA A 178 -14.82 -3.72 1.59
N THR A 179 -15.99 -3.10 1.56
CA THR A 179 -16.39 -2.27 0.42
C THR A 179 -15.54 -1.00 0.39
N PRO A 180 -14.88 -0.70 -0.73
CA PRO A 180 -14.11 0.53 -0.87
C PRO A 180 -15.00 1.77 -0.67
N SER A 181 -14.51 2.73 0.07
CA SER A 181 -15.22 4.00 0.29
C SER A 181 -14.23 5.14 0.50
N LEU A 182 -14.59 6.33 0.02
CA LEU A 182 -13.94 7.55 0.44
C LEU A 182 -14.69 8.06 1.68
N LYS A 183 -14.01 8.08 2.83
CA LYS A 183 -14.56 8.75 4.01
C LYS A 183 -14.49 10.26 3.77
N LYS A 184 -15.64 10.91 3.83
CA LYS A 184 -15.75 12.38 3.81
C LYS A 184 -15.92 12.89 5.22
#